data_8ec9148e56ff9672abc6a39849ceceff
#
_entry.id   8ec9148e56ff9672abc6a39849ceceff
#
_cell.length_a   1.000
_cell.length_b   1.000
_cell.length_c   1.000
_cell.angle_alpha   90.00
_cell.angle_beta   90.00
_cell.angle_gamma   90.00
#
_symmetry.space_group_name_H-M   'P 1'
#
loop_
_entity.id
_entity.type
_entity.pdbx_description
1 polymer ?
#
loop_
_entity_poly.entity_id
_entity_poly.type
_entity_poly.pdbx_seq_one_letter_code
_entity_poly.pdbx_strand_id
1 'polypeptide(L)'
;HRFCLAVVLIGDSGVGKSNLLSRFTRNEFNLESKSTIGVEFATRSIQVDGKTIKAQIWDTAGQERYRAITSAYYRGAVGALLVYDIAKHLTYENVERWLKELRDHADSNIVIMLVGNKSDLRHLRAVPTDEARAFAEKNGLSFIETSALDSTNVEAAFQTILTEIYRIVSQKQMSDRRENDMSPSNNVVPIHVPPTTENKPKMQCCQNI
;
A
#
# COMPACT_ATOMS: atom_id res chain seq x y z
N HIS A 1 -19.52 -0.92 6.08
CA HIS A 1 -18.59 -1.55 5.14
C HIS A 1 -17.17 -1.43 5.68
N ARG A 2 -16.44 -2.55 5.77
CA ARG A 2 -15.00 -2.56 6.10
C ARG A 2 -14.24 -2.51 4.78
N PHE A 3 -13.42 -1.47 4.60
CA PHE A 3 -12.51 -1.39 3.46
C PHE A 3 -11.24 -2.19 3.80
N CYS A 4 -10.80 -3.04 2.88
CA CYS A 4 -9.51 -3.73 2.96
C CYS A 4 -8.59 -3.12 1.91
N LEU A 5 -7.50 -2.49 2.35
CA LEU A 5 -6.54 -1.81 1.48
C LEU A 5 -5.19 -2.53 1.56
N ALA A 6 -4.70 -3.00 0.42
CA ALA A 6 -3.41 -3.64 0.30
C ALA A 6 -2.33 -2.61 -0.04
N VAL A 7 -1.30 -2.53 0.79
CA VAL A 7 -0.15 -1.63 0.63
C VAL A 7 1.13 -2.46 0.63
N VAL A 8 2.06 -2.17 -0.26
CA VAL A 8 3.37 -2.82 -0.32
C VAL A 8 4.49 -1.91 0.14
N LEU A 9 5.46 -2.47 0.86
CA LEU A 9 6.73 -1.82 1.18
C LEU A 9 7.78 -2.28 0.18
N ILE A 10 8.41 -1.36 -0.52
CA ILE A 10 9.39 -1.65 -1.57
C ILE A 10 10.63 -0.77 -1.39
N GLY A 11 11.78 -1.24 -1.81
CA GLY A 11 13.07 -0.58 -1.67
C GLY A 11 14.18 -1.57 -1.36
N ASP A 12 15.43 -1.10 -1.31
CA ASP A 12 16.61 -1.93 -1.08
C ASP A 12 16.57 -2.71 0.24
N SER A 13 17.40 -3.75 0.31
CA SER A 13 17.60 -4.47 1.57
C SER A 13 18.29 -3.57 2.61
N GLY A 14 17.85 -3.69 3.86
CA GLY A 14 18.43 -2.95 4.99
C GLY A 14 17.98 -1.50 5.14
N VAL A 15 17.07 -0.98 4.30
CA VAL A 15 16.49 0.37 4.46
C VAL A 15 15.49 0.47 5.62
N GLY A 16 15.08 -0.66 6.20
CA GLY A 16 14.23 -0.71 7.39
C GLY A 16 12.74 -0.92 7.14
N LYS A 17 12.33 -1.49 5.99
CA LYS A 17 10.93 -1.79 5.66
C LYS A 17 10.24 -2.64 6.74
N SER A 18 10.86 -3.75 7.14
CA SER A 18 10.34 -4.65 8.18
C SER A 18 10.18 -3.95 9.52
N ASN A 19 11.12 -3.08 9.89
CA ASN A 19 11.03 -2.30 11.12
C ASN A 19 9.95 -1.21 11.05
N LEU A 20 9.72 -0.60 9.88
CA LEU A 20 8.58 0.30 9.69
C LEU A 20 7.25 -0.44 9.87
N LEU A 21 7.12 -1.64 9.30
CA LEU A 21 5.95 -2.49 9.46
C LEU A 21 5.72 -2.88 10.93
N SER A 22 6.75 -3.38 11.60
CA SER A 22 6.68 -3.78 13.02
C SER A 22 6.36 -2.59 13.92
N ARG A 23 6.95 -1.43 13.67
CA ARG A 23 6.66 -0.20 14.40
C ARG A 23 5.21 0.23 14.24
N PHE A 24 4.71 0.22 13.02
CA PHE A 24 3.33 0.60 12.75
C PHE A 24 2.31 -0.40 13.31
N THR A 25 2.56 -1.70 13.19
CA THR A 25 1.56 -2.73 13.53
C THR A 25 1.61 -3.20 14.98
N ARG A 26 2.79 -3.21 15.60
CA ARG A 26 3.03 -3.75 16.95
C ARG A 26 3.73 -2.78 17.90
N ASN A 27 4.14 -1.61 17.42
CA ASN A 27 4.99 -0.67 18.13
C ASN A 27 6.33 -1.29 18.61
N GLU A 28 6.90 -2.16 17.78
CA GLU A 28 8.17 -2.86 18.03
C GLU A 28 9.26 -2.41 17.08
N PHE A 29 10.51 -2.47 17.54
CA PHE A 29 11.71 -2.23 16.75
C PHE A 29 12.77 -3.27 17.08
N ASN A 30 13.42 -3.83 16.05
CA ASN A 30 14.51 -4.77 16.22
C ASN A 30 15.75 -4.29 15.44
N LEU A 31 16.79 -3.91 16.17
CA LEU A 31 18.05 -3.47 15.59
C LEU A 31 18.79 -4.61 14.86
N GLU A 32 18.65 -5.83 15.33
CA GLU A 32 19.27 -7.04 14.76
C GLU A 32 18.41 -7.70 13.65
N SER A 33 17.47 -6.95 13.07
CA SER A 33 16.62 -7.50 12.02
C SER A 33 17.46 -8.00 10.84
N LYS A 34 17.27 -9.27 10.49
CA LYS A 34 17.90 -9.91 9.33
C LYS A 34 17.18 -9.47 8.04
N SER A 35 17.89 -9.62 6.91
CA SER A 35 17.25 -9.38 5.61
C SER A 35 16.00 -10.27 5.43
N THR A 36 14.89 -9.67 5.02
CA THR A 36 13.65 -10.39 4.74
C THR A 36 13.86 -11.42 3.64
N ILE A 37 13.37 -12.63 3.88
CA ILE A 37 13.38 -13.72 2.89
C ILE A 37 11.95 -13.89 2.38
N GLY A 38 11.72 -13.58 1.12
CA GLY A 38 10.39 -13.66 0.52
C GLY A 38 9.51 -12.45 0.82
N VAL A 39 8.27 -12.69 1.22
CA VAL A 39 7.27 -11.67 1.54
C VAL A 39 6.60 -12.01 2.86
N GLU A 40 6.51 -11.03 3.74
CA GLU A 40 5.75 -11.11 4.99
C GLU A 40 4.61 -10.09 4.93
N PHE A 41 3.57 -10.29 5.72
CA PHE A 41 2.50 -9.32 5.82
C PHE A 41 2.02 -9.16 7.26
N ALA A 42 1.49 -7.98 7.53
CA ALA A 42 0.78 -7.70 8.77
C ALA A 42 -0.46 -6.85 8.49
N THR A 43 -1.40 -6.87 9.41
CA THR A 43 -2.63 -6.10 9.28
C THR A 43 -2.82 -5.17 10.47
N ARG A 44 -3.36 -4.00 10.20
CA ARG A 44 -3.83 -3.07 11.22
C ARG A 44 -5.10 -2.37 10.75
N SER A 45 -6.03 -2.14 11.66
CA SER A 45 -7.22 -1.34 11.39
C SER A 45 -7.03 0.09 11.90
N ILE A 46 -7.35 1.06 11.06
CA ILE A 46 -7.33 2.49 11.40
C ILE A 46 -8.69 3.12 11.12
N GLN A 47 -8.90 4.33 11.63
CA GLN A 47 -10.09 5.13 11.36
C GLN A 47 -9.76 6.23 10.36
N VAL A 48 -10.56 6.34 9.29
CA VAL A 48 -10.49 7.42 8.30
C VAL A 48 -11.90 7.90 8.03
N ASP A 49 -12.16 9.20 8.25
CA ASP A 49 -13.47 9.83 8.04
C ASP A 49 -14.64 9.03 8.71
N GLY A 50 -14.41 8.54 9.94
CA GLY A 50 -15.38 7.74 10.69
C GLY A 50 -15.60 6.32 10.16
N LYS A 51 -14.83 5.86 9.20
CA LYS A 51 -14.87 4.49 8.67
C LYS A 51 -13.67 3.67 9.14
N THR A 52 -13.91 2.40 9.42
CA THR A 52 -12.83 1.46 9.75
C THR A 52 -12.21 0.92 8.48
N ILE A 53 -10.91 1.19 8.31
CA ILE A 53 -10.09 0.72 7.21
C ILE A 53 -9.17 -0.37 7.73
N LYS A 54 -9.23 -1.56 7.13
CA LYS A 54 -8.26 -2.64 7.39
C LYS A 54 -7.11 -2.50 6.39
N ALA A 55 -5.96 -2.09 6.87
CA ALA A 55 -4.73 -2.09 6.08
C ALA A 55 -4.10 -3.47 6.12
N GLN A 56 -3.78 -4.01 4.95
CA GLN A 56 -2.97 -5.20 4.77
C GLN A 56 -1.66 -4.77 4.14
N ILE A 57 -0.57 -4.88 4.90
CA ILE A 57 0.73 -4.33 4.52
C ILE A 57 1.68 -5.48 4.24
N TRP A 58 2.23 -5.50 3.03
CA TRP A 58 3.15 -6.52 2.54
C TRP A 58 4.58 -5.99 2.61
N ASP A 59 5.41 -6.63 3.42
CA ASP A 59 6.86 -6.38 3.48
C ASP A 59 7.57 -7.26 2.47
N THR A 60 8.24 -6.65 1.51
CA THR A 60 8.92 -7.36 0.42
C THR A 60 10.42 -7.41 0.63
N ALA A 61 11.05 -8.52 0.22
CA ALA A 61 12.48 -8.65 0.20
C ALA A 61 13.10 -7.62 -0.76
N GLY A 62 14.05 -6.82 -0.25
CA GLY A 62 14.76 -5.80 -1.05
C GLY A 62 15.93 -6.35 -1.88
N GLN A 63 16.04 -7.66 -2.02
CA GLN A 63 17.10 -8.32 -2.80
C GLN A 63 16.58 -8.71 -4.17
N GLU A 64 17.38 -8.46 -5.19
CA GLU A 64 17.02 -8.67 -6.60
C GLU A 64 16.61 -10.12 -6.94
N ARG A 65 17.19 -11.11 -6.26
CA ARG A 65 16.85 -12.53 -6.41
C ARG A 65 15.39 -12.88 -6.08
N TYR A 66 14.70 -12.05 -5.32
CA TYR A 66 13.28 -12.26 -4.98
C TYR A 66 12.31 -11.44 -5.82
N ARG A 67 12.81 -10.70 -6.81
CA ARG A 67 12.03 -9.79 -7.66
C ARG A 67 10.83 -10.46 -8.33
N ALA A 68 11.00 -11.66 -8.85
CA ALA A 68 9.93 -12.40 -9.52
C ALA A 68 8.79 -12.77 -8.54
N ILE A 69 9.11 -13.02 -7.27
CA ILE A 69 8.12 -13.31 -6.23
C ILE A 69 7.42 -12.03 -5.80
N THR A 70 8.18 -10.96 -5.58
CA THR A 70 7.65 -9.70 -5.06
C THR A 70 6.75 -8.98 -6.08
N SER A 71 7.05 -9.07 -7.38
CA SER A 71 6.24 -8.45 -8.45
C SER A 71 4.80 -8.97 -8.50
N ALA A 72 4.57 -10.22 -8.08
CA ALA A 72 3.22 -10.78 -8.01
C ALA A 72 2.31 -10.07 -7.00
N TYR A 73 2.90 -9.49 -5.93
CA TYR A 73 2.16 -8.76 -4.90
C TYR A 73 1.81 -7.32 -5.30
N TYR A 74 2.53 -6.74 -6.28
CA TYR A 74 2.24 -5.39 -6.75
C TYR A 74 0.90 -5.29 -7.48
N ARG A 75 0.48 -6.35 -8.15
CA ARG A 75 -0.74 -6.37 -8.99
C ARG A 75 -2.03 -6.16 -8.20
N GLY A 76 -2.06 -6.52 -6.91
CA GLY A 76 -3.23 -6.33 -6.04
C GLY A 76 -3.08 -5.14 -5.09
N ALA A 77 -1.96 -4.44 -5.10
CA ALA A 77 -1.71 -3.33 -4.21
C ALA A 77 -2.38 -2.04 -4.74
N VAL A 78 -3.01 -1.31 -3.83
CA VAL A 78 -3.61 0.00 -4.08
C VAL A 78 -2.71 1.15 -3.63
N GLY A 79 -1.66 0.84 -2.87
CA GLY A 79 -0.63 1.78 -2.45
C GLY A 79 0.73 1.13 -2.26
N ALA A 80 1.77 1.95 -2.29
CA ALA A 80 3.15 1.55 -2.05
C ALA A 80 3.92 2.60 -1.25
N LEU A 81 4.69 2.15 -0.27
CA LEU A 81 5.73 2.94 0.38
C LEU A 81 7.07 2.56 -0.25
N LEU A 82 7.67 3.49 -0.98
CA LEU A 82 8.98 3.35 -1.60
C LEU A 82 10.04 3.90 -0.64
N VAL A 83 10.79 3.00 -0.02
CA VAL A 83 11.64 3.31 1.14
C VAL A 83 13.12 3.34 0.74
N TYR A 84 13.81 4.39 1.17
CA TYR A 84 15.27 4.50 1.12
C TYR A 84 15.84 4.87 2.50
N ASP A 85 17.15 4.71 2.67
CA ASP A 85 17.89 5.05 3.88
C ASP A 85 18.57 6.41 3.70
N ILE A 86 18.23 7.42 4.51
CA ILE A 86 18.81 8.77 4.38
C ILE A 86 20.34 8.82 4.57
N ALA A 87 20.90 7.81 5.25
CA ALA A 87 22.33 7.69 5.51
C ALA A 87 23.09 6.89 4.41
N LYS A 88 22.36 6.32 3.42
CA LYS A 88 22.96 5.51 2.35
C LYS A 88 22.52 5.99 0.97
N HIS A 89 23.31 6.86 0.35
CA HIS A 89 22.99 7.47 -0.94
C HIS A 89 22.63 6.46 -2.04
N LEU A 90 23.31 5.31 -2.11
CA LEU A 90 23.02 4.26 -3.09
C LEU A 90 21.57 3.76 -3.02
N THR A 91 20.98 3.70 -1.84
CA THR A 91 19.56 3.28 -1.69
C THR A 91 18.60 4.30 -2.27
N TYR A 92 18.98 5.58 -2.29
CA TYR A 92 18.24 6.65 -2.94
C TYR A 92 18.42 6.61 -4.47
N GLU A 93 19.62 6.39 -4.97
CA GLU A 93 19.86 6.19 -6.41
C GLU A 93 19.01 5.05 -6.98
N ASN A 94 18.81 3.99 -6.21
CA ASN A 94 18.00 2.85 -6.59
C ASN A 94 16.47 3.13 -6.54
N VAL A 95 16.02 4.26 -5.99
CA VAL A 95 14.60 4.64 -5.92
C VAL A 95 13.97 4.69 -7.31
N GLU A 96 14.66 5.25 -8.30
CA GLU A 96 14.14 5.34 -9.67
C GLU A 96 13.89 3.95 -10.29
N ARG A 97 14.79 3.01 -10.04
CA ARG A 97 14.64 1.61 -10.46
C ARG A 97 13.42 0.95 -9.80
N TRP A 98 13.22 1.14 -8.50
CA TRP A 98 12.08 0.60 -7.78
C TRP A 98 10.76 1.26 -8.20
N LEU A 99 10.78 2.56 -8.49
CA LEU A 99 9.63 3.27 -9.02
C LEU A 99 9.21 2.73 -10.39
N LYS A 100 10.20 2.47 -11.27
CA LYS A 100 9.95 1.82 -12.55
C LYS A 100 9.35 0.43 -12.39
N GLU A 101 9.88 -0.38 -11.47
CA GLU A 101 9.36 -1.71 -11.14
C GLU A 101 7.89 -1.67 -10.71
N LEU A 102 7.51 -0.73 -9.85
CA LEU A 102 6.12 -0.53 -9.46
C LEU A 102 5.24 -0.16 -10.66
N ARG A 103 5.68 0.77 -11.49
CA ARG A 103 4.91 1.23 -12.66
C ARG A 103 4.74 0.14 -13.72
N ASP A 104 5.70 -0.75 -13.85
CA ASP A 104 5.66 -1.85 -14.82
C ASP A 104 4.73 -3.00 -14.37
N HIS A 105 4.54 -3.21 -13.06
CA HIS A 105 3.85 -4.38 -12.52
C HIS A 105 2.61 -4.09 -11.69
N ALA A 106 2.45 -2.87 -11.15
CA ALA A 106 1.29 -2.45 -10.37
C ALA A 106 0.21 -1.82 -11.27
N ASP A 107 -0.96 -1.58 -10.69
CA ASP A 107 -2.03 -0.80 -11.33
C ASP A 107 -1.56 0.63 -11.59
N SER A 108 -1.96 1.22 -12.73
CA SER A 108 -1.61 2.59 -13.11
C SER A 108 -2.08 3.66 -12.12
N ASN A 109 -3.06 3.34 -11.28
CA ASN A 109 -3.64 4.24 -10.28
C ASN A 109 -3.09 4.01 -8.87
N ILE A 110 -2.04 3.20 -8.72
CA ILE A 110 -1.43 2.95 -7.41
C ILE A 110 -0.94 4.27 -6.78
N VAL A 111 -1.26 4.49 -5.51
CA VAL A 111 -0.77 5.63 -4.74
C VAL A 111 0.63 5.31 -4.22
N ILE A 112 1.62 6.14 -4.50
CA ILE A 112 3.01 5.90 -4.10
C ILE A 112 3.49 7.03 -3.21
N MET A 113 4.08 6.68 -2.06
CA MET A 113 4.74 7.60 -1.15
C MET A 113 6.23 7.28 -1.08
N LEU A 114 7.08 8.27 -1.29
CA LEU A 114 8.53 8.18 -1.06
C LEU A 114 8.83 8.39 0.42
N VAL A 115 9.54 7.44 1.04
CA VAL A 115 9.86 7.44 2.47
C VAL A 115 11.37 7.41 2.69
N GLY A 116 11.92 8.50 3.21
CA GLY A 116 13.30 8.55 3.69
C GLY A 116 13.37 8.07 5.14
N ASN A 117 13.75 6.80 5.33
CA ASN A 117 13.80 6.19 6.67
C ASN A 117 15.16 6.43 7.35
N LYS A 118 15.21 6.17 8.65
CA LYS A 118 16.33 6.38 9.56
C LYS A 118 16.71 7.85 9.76
N SER A 119 15.67 8.72 9.82
CA SER A 119 15.86 10.16 10.05
C SER A 119 16.53 10.51 11.40
N ASP A 120 16.62 9.55 12.33
CA ASP A 120 17.43 9.61 13.55
C ASP A 120 18.93 9.72 13.25
N LEU A 121 19.41 9.22 12.10
CA LEU A 121 20.81 9.26 11.68
C LEU A 121 21.21 10.59 11.01
N ARG A 122 20.75 11.73 11.55
CA ARG A 122 20.97 13.06 10.98
C ARG A 122 22.43 13.39 10.72
N HIS A 123 23.31 12.96 11.62
CA HIS A 123 24.76 13.16 11.54
C HIS A 123 25.44 12.33 10.44
N LEU A 124 24.77 11.31 9.93
CA LEU A 124 25.23 10.44 8.84
C LEU A 124 24.45 10.66 7.54
N ARG A 125 23.62 11.70 7.47
CA ARG A 125 22.80 12.00 6.29
C ARG A 125 23.66 12.08 5.02
N ALA A 126 23.33 11.28 4.03
CA ALA A 126 23.94 11.26 2.71
C ALA A 126 22.97 11.75 1.61
N VAL A 127 21.66 11.83 1.92
CA VAL A 127 20.63 12.29 0.98
C VAL A 127 20.00 13.57 1.52
N PRO A 128 20.16 14.71 0.84
CA PRO A 128 19.49 15.95 1.22
C PRO A 128 17.95 15.81 1.15
N THR A 129 17.26 16.32 2.16
CA THR A 129 15.79 16.28 2.23
C THR A 129 15.15 16.97 1.02
N ASP A 130 15.67 18.12 0.61
CA ASP A 130 15.12 18.90 -0.50
C ASP A 130 15.27 18.19 -1.85
N GLU A 131 16.35 17.45 -2.05
CA GLU A 131 16.59 16.65 -3.25
C GLU A 131 15.55 15.53 -3.37
N ALA A 132 15.33 14.79 -2.29
CA ALA A 132 14.33 13.71 -2.27
C ALA A 132 12.90 14.26 -2.42
N ARG A 133 12.61 15.41 -1.81
CA ARG A 133 11.32 16.09 -1.97
C ARG A 133 11.08 16.51 -3.41
N ALA A 134 12.05 17.13 -4.06
CA ALA A 134 11.96 17.55 -5.46
C ALA A 134 11.78 16.35 -6.40
N PHE A 135 12.48 15.24 -6.13
CA PHE A 135 12.27 13.99 -6.86
C PHE A 135 10.83 13.48 -6.72
N ALA A 136 10.28 13.48 -5.51
CA ALA A 136 8.92 13.04 -5.24
C ALA A 136 7.90 13.92 -5.99
N GLU A 137 8.02 15.23 -5.90
CA GLU A 137 7.15 16.20 -6.61
C GLU A 137 7.19 15.98 -8.13
N LYS A 138 8.39 15.87 -8.71
CA LYS A 138 8.58 15.63 -10.15
C LYS A 138 7.90 14.34 -10.62
N ASN A 139 7.84 13.32 -9.77
CA ASN A 139 7.28 12.01 -10.09
C ASN A 139 5.82 11.82 -9.64
N GLY A 140 5.19 12.84 -9.03
CA GLY A 140 3.83 12.77 -8.53
C GLY A 140 3.69 11.88 -7.30
N LEU A 141 4.72 11.83 -6.43
CA LEU A 141 4.74 11.05 -5.21
C LEU A 141 4.53 11.95 -4.00
N SER A 142 3.88 11.45 -2.95
CA SER A 142 3.96 12.05 -1.61
C SER A 142 5.34 11.77 -1.02
N PHE A 143 5.80 12.62 -0.08
CA PHE A 143 7.11 12.50 0.54
C PHE A 143 7.05 12.69 2.05
N ILE A 144 7.77 11.85 2.78
CA ILE A 144 7.95 11.97 4.23
C ILE A 144 9.28 11.34 4.65
N GLU A 145 9.90 11.88 5.70
CA GLU A 145 11.02 11.24 6.40
C GLU A 145 10.54 10.61 7.70
N THR A 146 11.01 9.39 7.97
CA THR A 146 10.60 8.57 9.12
C THR A 146 11.79 8.02 9.88
N SER A 147 11.58 7.66 11.14
CA SER A 147 12.49 6.79 11.89
C SER A 147 11.71 5.67 12.56
N ALA A 148 12.00 4.43 12.17
CA ALA A 148 11.43 3.27 12.87
C ALA A 148 12.04 3.11 14.27
N LEU A 149 13.25 3.63 14.53
CA LEU A 149 13.93 3.56 15.82
C LEU A 149 13.18 4.37 16.88
N ASP A 150 12.94 5.64 16.64
CA ASP A 150 12.30 6.57 17.59
C ASP A 150 10.82 6.82 17.30
N SER A 151 10.24 6.12 16.35
CA SER A 151 8.83 6.21 15.91
C SER A 151 8.46 7.49 15.14
N THR A 152 9.41 8.39 14.87
CA THR A 152 9.14 9.65 14.19
C THR A 152 8.45 9.42 12.86
N ASN A 153 7.28 10.05 12.67
CA ASN A 153 6.48 10.06 11.45
C ASN A 153 6.03 8.68 10.92
N VAL A 154 6.22 7.59 11.63
CA VAL A 154 5.81 6.25 11.14
C VAL A 154 4.29 6.17 11.06
N GLU A 155 3.59 6.54 12.12
CA GLU A 155 2.12 6.58 12.14
C GLU A 155 1.59 7.54 11.05
N ALA A 156 2.19 8.73 10.94
CA ALA A 156 1.80 9.75 9.96
C ALA A 156 1.96 9.25 8.50
N ALA A 157 3.03 8.52 8.18
CA ALA A 157 3.26 7.98 6.85
C ALA A 157 2.15 7.01 6.43
N PHE A 158 1.86 6.02 7.28
CA PHE A 158 0.81 5.04 6.98
C PHE A 158 -0.58 5.66 7.00
N GLN A 159 -0.88 6.55 7.97
CA GLN A 159 -2.16 7.24 8.04
C GLN A 159 -2.40 8.09 6.78
N THR A 160 -1.40 8.81 6.31
CA THR A 160 -1.51 9.67 5.12
C THR A 160 -1.78 8.86 3.86
N ILE A 161 -0.99 7.82 3.59
CA ILE A 161 -1.19 7.02 2.38
C ILE A 161 -2.53 6.27 2.40
N LEU A 162 -2.92 5.70 3.53
CA LEU A 162 -4.20 4.99 3.66
C LEU A 162 -5.40 5.93 3.52
N THR A 163 -5.30 7.15 4.02
CA THR A 163 -6.33 8.18 3.84
C THR A 163 -6.46 8.58 2.38
N GLU A 164 -5.37 8.79 1.69
CA GLU A 164 -5.36 9.14 0.26
C GLU A 164 -5.97 8.03 -0.60
N ILE A 165 -5.56 6.78 -0.37
CA ILE A 165 -6.12 5.60 -1.05
C ILE A 165 -7.63 5.49 -0.80
N TYR A 166 -8.06 5.62 0.47
CA TYR A 166 -9.47 5.53 0.83
C TYR A 166 -10.31 6.58 0.09
N ARG A 167 -9.84 7.81 0.00
CA ARG A 167 -10.54 8.89 -0.71
C ARG A 167 -10.69 8.60 -2.20
N ILE A 168 -9.63 8.10 -2.84
CA ILE A 168 -9.67 7.72 -4.27
C ILE A 168 -10.65 6.57 -4.50
N VAL A 169 -10.58 5.50 -3.71
CA VAL A 169 -11.47 4.34 -3.83
C VAL A 169 -12.93 4.72 -3.57
N SER A 170 -13.18 5.55 -2.57
CA SER A 170 -14.54 6.02 -2.23
C SER A 170 -15.14 6.87 -3.34
N GLN A 171 -14.36 7.74 -3.98
CA GLN A 171 -14.81 8.56 -5.11
C GLN A 171 -15.17 7.71 -6.32
N LYS A 172 -14.36 6.69 -6.65
CA LYS A 172 -14.67 5.75 -7.73
C LYS A 172 -16.00 5.02 -7.49
N GLN A 173 -16.22 4.50 -6.29
CA GLN A 173 -17.47 3.82 -5.94
C GLN A 173 -18.71 4.73 -6.03
N MET A 174 -18.57 6.03 -5.75
CA MET A 174 -19.64 7.00 -5.90
C MET A 174 -19.94 7.30 -7.38
N SER A 175 -18.93 7.37 -8.24
CA SER A 175 -19.07 7.58 -9.68
C SER A 175 -19.77 6.40 -10.33
N ASP A 176 -19.35 5.18 -10.05
CA ASP A 176 -19.92 3.95 -10.59
C ASP A 176 -21.42 3.76 -10.19
N ARG A 177 -21.79 4.21 -8.98
CA ARG A 177 -23.20 4.20 -8.55
C ARG A 177 -24.05 5.20 -9.33
N ARG A 178 -23.53 6.39 -9.63
CA ARG A 178 -24.26 7.41 -10.40
C ARG A 178 -24.48 7.00 -11.85
N GLU A 179 -23.55 6.32 -12.47
CA GLU A 179 -23.69 5.81 -13.83
C GLU A 179 -24.72 4.68 -13.92
N ASN A 180 -24.81 3.82 -12.91
CA ASN A 180 -25.83 2.78 -12.84
C ASN A 180 -27.24 3.31 -12.57
N ASP A 181 -27.38 4.44 -11.88
CA ASP A 181 -28.68 5.10 -11.66
C ASP A 181 -29.20 5.90 -12.88
N MET A 182 -28.34 6.20 -13.85
CA MET A 182 -28.68 6.94 -15.06
C MET A 182 -28.98 6.06 -16.29
N SER A 183 -29.02 4.74 -16.14
CA SER A 183 -29.47 3.86 -17.23
C SER A 183 -30.99 3.98 -17.39
N PRO A 184 -31.50 4.35 -18.57
CA PRO A 184 -32.95 4.44 -18.78
C PRO A 184 -33.57 3.06 -18.66
N SER A 185 -34.55 2.95 -17.75
CA SER A 185 -35.37 1.76 -17.58
C SER A 185 -36.14 1.47 -18.86
N ASN A 186 -35.67 0.51 -19.64
CA ASN A 186 -36.49 -0.12 -20.67
C ASN A 186 -37.53 -0.97 -19.96
N ASN A 187 -38.78 -0.59 -20.11
CA ASN A 187 -39.98 -1.30 -19.70
C ASN A 187 -39.92 -2.75 -20.23
N VAL A 188 -39.61 -3.69 -19.36
CA VAL A 188 -39.88 -5.11 -19.61
C VAL A 188 -41.09 -5.50 -18.78
N VAL A 189 -42.18 -5.78 -19.47
CA VAL A 189 -43.43 -6.29 -18.91
C VAL A 189 -43.16 -7.62 -18.19
N PRO A 190 -43.57 -7.82 -16.93
CA PRO A 190 -43.32 -9.09 -16.24
C PRO A 190 -44.27 -10.16 -16.75
N ILE A 191 -43.74 -11.20 -17.37
CA ILE A 191 -44.45 -12.44 -17.64
C ILE A 191 -44.50 -13.23 -16.33
N HIS A 192 -45.72 -13.43 -15.83
CA HIS A 192 -46.00 -14.20 -14.62
C HIS A 192 -45.88 -15.70 -14.95
N VAL A 193 -44.92 -16.39 -14.32
CA VAL A 193 -44.84 -17.85 -14.35
C VAL A 193 -45.04 -18.35 -12.91
N PRO A 194 -45.91 -19.32 -12.65
CA PRO A 194 -46.21 -19.82 -11.30
C PRO A 194 -45.06 -20.67 -10.73
N PRO A 195 -44.97 -20.80 -9.40
CA PRO A 195 -43.81 -21.39 -8.74
C PRO A 195 -43.81 -22.91 -8.78
N THR A 196 -42.70 -23.48 -9.22
CA THR A 196 -42.37 -24.89 -8.93
C THR A 196 -41.38 -24.93 -7.76
N THR A 197 -41.82 -25.56 -6.70
CA THR A 197 -41.06 -25.92 -5.51
C THR A 197 -40.00 -26.96 -5.85
N GLU A 198 -38.75 -26.65 -5.63
CA GLU A 198 -37.73 -27.66 -5.26
C GLU A 198 -36.64 -27.06 -4.38
N ASN A 199 -36.51 -27.64 -3.21
CA ASN A 199 -35.48 -27.45 -2.21
C ASN A 199 -34.15 -27.97 -2.71
N LYS A 200 -33.08 -27.15 -2.67
CA LYS A 200 -31.70 -27.63 -2.48
C LYS A 200 -30.81 -26.62 -1.75
N PRO A 201 -29.81 -27.07 -0.99
CA PRO A 201 -29.22 -26.34 0.11
C PRO A 201 -28.17 -25.32 -0.32
N LYS A 202 -28.05 -24.25 0.46
CA LYS A 202 -27.02 -23.21 0.37
C LYS A 202 -25.63 -23.82 0.52
N MET A 203 -24.83 -23.79 -0.51
CA MET A 203 -23.37 -23.86 -0.40
C MET A 203 -22.80 -22.45 -0.32
N GLN A 204 -22.16 -22.22 0.78
CA GLN A 204 -21.39 -21.02 1.10
C GLN A 204 -20.07 -21.08 0.33
N CYS A 205 -19.85 -20.23 -0.64
CA CYS A 205 -18.56 -20.02 -1.28
C CYS A 205 -17.83 -18.86 -0.64
N CYS A 206 -16.96 -19.19 0.29
CA CYS A 206 -15.74 -18.44 0.52
C CYS A 206 -14.68 -19.03 -0.43
N GLN A 207 -14.06 -18.18 -1.22
CA GLN A 207 -12.78 -18.27 -1.94
C GLN A 207 -12.87 -17.33 -3.14
N ASN A 208 -11.90 -16.50 -3.48
CA ASN A 208 -10.47 -16.75 -3.64
C ASN A 208 -9.67 -15.45 -3.66
N ILE A 209 -8.49 -15.59 -3.07
CA ILE A 209 -7.11 -15.36 -3.51
C ILE A 209 -6.81 -13.95 -3.98
#